data_dfa546658570c5ff89e00689ddf718c9
#
_entry.id   dfa546658570c5ff89e00689ddf718c9
#
_cell.length_a   1.000
_cell.length_b   1.000
_cell.length_c   1.000
_cell.angle_alpha   90.00
_cell.angle_beta   90.00
_cell.angle_gamma   90.00
#
_symmetry.space_group_name_H-M   'P 1'
#
loop_
_entity.id
_entity.type
_entity.pdbx_description
1 polymer ?
#
loop_
_entity_poly.entity_id
_entity_poly.type
_entity_poly.pdbx_seq_one_letter_code
_entity_poly.pdbx_strand_id
1 'polypeptide(L)'
;MLTSSGERKANEDFLDVLISSDRQDFILCDGLGGHGNGDVASRFVTETIKEALKKEMSVEESIMEAQKKLLEKQKAEHAENSMKTTVTCLELSGSKAKFAHVGDSRIYHFEKAKYVQRSQDHSVPQMLVNRGDIKEKDIRHHEDRSRLLRV
;
A
#
# COMPACT_ATOMS: atom_id res chain seq x y z
N MET A 1 15.82 -4.51 -7.06
CA MET A 1 14.44 -4.91 -6.73
C MET A 1 13.92 -5.80 -7.83
N LEU A 2 13.18 -6.84 -7.51
CA LEU A 2 12.56 -7.74 -8.47
C LEU A 2 11.04 -7.70 -8.27
N THR A 3 10.30 -7.58 -9.36
CA THR A 3 8.84 -7.66 -9.39
C THR A 3 8.42 -8.51 -10.59
N SER A 4 7.29 -9.17 -10.51
CA SER A 4 6.80 -10.05 -11.57
C SER A 4 5.27 -10.01 -11.61
N SER A 5 4.70 -10.02 -12.80
CA SER A 5 3.24 -10.11 -12.99
C SER A 5 2.66 -11.48 -12.60
N GLY A 6 3.52 -12.49 -12.35
CA GLY A 6 3.06 -13.86 -12.16
C GLY A 6 2.28 -14.35 -13.38
N GLU A 7 1.05 -14.80 -13.17
CA GLU A 7 0.14 -15.27 -14.23
C GLU A 7 -0.72 -14.13 -14.83
N ARG A 8 -0.60 -12.90 -14.32
CA ARG A 8 -1.35 -11.74 -14.84
C ARG A 8 -0.74 -11.20 -16.12
N LYS A 9 -1.57 -10.60 -16.98
CA LYS A 9 -1.12 -10.00 -18.25
C LYS A 9 -0.23 -8.77 -18.06
N ALA A 10 -0.43 -8.02 -16.99
CA ALA A 10 0.34 -6.85 -16.61
C ALA A 10 0.71 -6.90 -15.14
N ASN A 11 1.83 -6.30 -14.79
CA ASN A 11 2.20 -6.06 -13.41
C ASN A 11 1.69 -4.68 -13.00
N GLU A 12 0.78 -4.63 -12.06
CA GLU A 12 0.18 -3.40 -11.55
C GLU A 12 0.82 -2.97 -10.22
N ASP A 13 1.75 -3.78 -9.69
CA ASP A 13 2.56 -3.40 -8.54
C ASP A 13 3.65 -2.42 -8.95
N PHE A 14 3.90 -1.42 -8.14
CA PHE A 14 5.04 -0.55 -8.27
C PHE A 14 5.75 -0.38 -6.92
N LEU A 15 7.08 -0.44 -6.94
CA LEU A 15 7.88 -0.29 -5.73
C LEU A 15 9.10 0.59 -6.00
N ASP A 16 9.49 1.36 -4.99
CA ASP A 16 10.70 2.19 -5.02
C ASP A 16 11.35 2.30 -3.64
N VAL A 17 12.60 2.72 -3.62
CA VAL A 17 13.39 2.92 -2.41
C VAL A 17 14.10 4.27 -2.49
N LEU A 18 14.05 5.02 -1.39
CA LEU A 18 14.87 6.21 -1.20
C LEU A 18 15.88 5.91 -0.08
N ILE A 19 17.16 6.11 -0.37
CA ILE A 19 18.25 5.87 0.58
C ILE A 19 19.03 7.17 0.77
N SER A 20 19.15 7.59 2.01
CA SER A 20 20.03 8.68 2.45
C SER A 20 21.04 8.16 3.48
N SER A 21 21.87 9.03 4.04
CA SER A 21 22.92 8.67 5.01
C SER A 21 22.36 8.05 6.31
N ASP A 22 21.18 8.45 6.73
CA ASP A 22 20.60 8.16 8.04
C ASP A 22 19.16 7.61 7.97
N ARG A 23 18.62 7.52 6.74
CA ARG A 23 17.23 7.10 6.51
C ARG A 23 17.11 6.25 5.25
N GLN A 24 16.27 5.24 5.33
CA GLN A 24 15.87 4.40 4.20
C GLN A 24 14.34 4.32 4.17
N ASP A 25 13.74 4.66 3.04
CA ASP A 25 12.30 4.58 2.82
C ASP A 25 12.00 3.56 1.74
N PHE A 26 11.09 2.66 2.04
CA PHE A 26 10.58 1.64 1.12
C PHE A 26 9.12 1.93 0.84
N ILE A 27 8.75 1.98 -0.43
CA ILE A 27 7.39 2.28 -0.88
C ILE A 27 6.94 1.14 -1.78
N LEU A 28 5.78 0.58 -1.50
CA LEU A 28 5.12 -0.44 -2.31
C LEU A 28 3.66 -0.05 -2.51
N CYS A 29 3.22 -0.07 -3.77
CA CYS A 29 1.85 0.16 -4.17
C CYS A 29 1.39 -1.00 -5.05
N ASP A 30 0.27 -1.64 -4.67
CA ASP A 30 -0.41 -2.69 -5.44
C ASP A 30 -1.62 -2.05 -6.13
N GLY A 31 -1.54 -1.94 -7.46
CA GLY A 31 -2.59 -1.36 -8.28
C GLY A 31 -3.80 -2.28 -8.39
N LEU A 32 -5.00 -1.73 -8.27
CA LEU A 32 -6.22 -2.54 -8.35
C LEU A 32 -6.56 -2.91 -9.79
N GLY A 33 -6.23 -4.16 -10.18
CA GLY A 33 -6.27 -4.75 -11.54
C GLY A 33 -7.63 -5.11 -11.99
N GLY A 34 -8.68 -4.82 -11.70
CA GLY A 34 -10.00 -5.18 -12.26
C GLY A 34 -10.72 -4.02 -12.96
N HIS A 35 -10.16 -2.85 -12.85
CA HIS A 35 -10.82 -1.60 -13.22
C HIS A 35 -10.07 -0.80 -14.29
N GLY A 36 -8.88 -1.27 -14.70
CA GLY A 36 -7.95 -0.51 -15.55
C GLY A 36 -7.18 0.57 -14.78
N ASN A 37 -6.05 0.99 -15.31
CA ASN A 37 -5.22 2.07 -14.73
C ASN A 37 -4.64 1.79 -13.31
N GLY A 38 -4.62 0.53 -12.84
CA GLY A 38 -3.99 0.17 -11.57
C GLY A 38 -2.48 0.39 -11.61
N ASP A 39 -1.83 0.06 -12.70
CA ASP A 39 -0.41 0.29 -12.98
C ASP A 39 -0.06 1.79 -13.02
N VAL A 40 -0.94 2.61 -13.59
CA VAL A 40 -0.80 4.09 -13.61
C VAL A 40 -0.93 4.63 -12.18
N ALA A 41 -1.90 4.15 -11.41
CA ALA A 41 -2.13 4.59 -10.04
C ALA A 41 -0.96 4.24 -9.13
N SER A 42 -0.51 2.98 -9.14
CA SER A 42 0.60 2.51 -8.28
C SER A 42 1.90 3.25 -8.56
N ARG A 43 2.24 3.45 -9.84
CA ARG A 43 3.41 4.24 -10.25
C ARG A 43 3.29 5.70 -9.80
N PHE A 44 2.18 6.35 -10.12
CA PHE A 44 1.96 7.77 -9.81
C PHE A 44 2.03 8.05 -8.31
N VAL A 45 1.40 7.20 -7.50
CA VAL A 45 1.40 7.32 -6.03
C VAL A 45 2.80 7.10 -5.47
N THR A 46 3.52 6.07 -5.91
CA THR A 46 4.89 5.81 -5.48
C THR A 46 5.83 6.96 -5.79
N GLU A 47 5.79 7.47 -7.02
CA GLU A 47 6.61 8.62 -7.44
C GLU A 47 6.26 9.88 -6.64
N THR A 48 4.98 10.13 -6.38
CA THR A 48 4.53 11.28 -5.57
C THR A 48 5.01 11.18 -4.13
N ILE A 49 4.88 10.03 -3.50
CA ILE A 49 5.38 9.79 -2.13
C ILE A 49 6.90 10.00 -2.09
N LYS A 50 7.64 9.43 -3.03
CA LYS A 50 9.10 9.58 -3.11
C LYS A 50 9.52 11.06 -3.21
N GLU A 51 8.86 11.85 -4.04
CA GLU A 51 9.15 13.29 -4.16
C GLU A 51 8.78 14.08 -2.90
N ALA A 52 7.74 13.69 -2.18
CA ALA A 52 7.38 14.29 -0.89
C ALA A 52 8.41 13.96 0.20
N LEU A 53 8.85 12.69 0.28
CA LEU A 53 9.90 12.25 1.21
C LEU A 53 11.25 12.94 0.96
N LYS A 54 11.61 13.21 -0.30
CA LYS A 54 12.82 14.03 -0.64
C LYS A 54 12.71 15.47 -0.13
N LYS A 55 11.52 15.98 0.09
CA LYS A 55 11.26 17.29 0.70
C LYS A 55 11.13 17.23 2.22
N GLU A 56 11.59 16.13 2.83
CA GLU A 56 11.58 15.90 4.28
C GLU A 56 10.18 15.84 4.91
N MET A 57 9.14 15.61 4.11
CA MET A 57 7.80 15.33 4.64
C MET A 57 7.81 13.98 5.37
N SER A 58 6.97 13.86 6.39
CA SER A 58 6.75 12.57 7.07
C SER A 58 6.09 11.55 6.12
N VAL A 59 6.16 10.27 6.46
CA VAL A 59 5.49 9.21 5.69
C VAL A 59 3.98 9.48 5.59
N GLU A 60 3.37 9.87 6.69
CA GLU A 60 1.94 10.17 6.77
C GLU A 60 1.54 11.35 5.86
N GLU A 61 2.29 12.46 5.94
CA GLU A 61 2.07 13.64 5.08
C GLU A 61 2.27 13.30 3.61
N SER A 62 3.28 12.49 3.29
CA SER A 62 3.57 12.05 1.93
C SER A 62 2.44 11.21 1.33
N ILE A 63 1.83 10.32 2.11
CA ILE A 63 0.66 9.53 1.71
C ILE A 63 -0.56 10.44 1.49
N MET A 64 -0.79 11.41 2.38
CA MET A 64 -1.91 12.37 2.24
C MET A 64 -1.75 13.25 0.99
N GLU A 65 -0.54 13.70 0.70
CA GLU A 65 -0.24 14.47 -0.52
C GLU A 65 -0.46 13.62 -1.78
N ALA A 66 -0.03 12.35 -1.75
CA ALA A 66 -0.26 11.42 -2.85
C ALA A 66 -1.75 11.15 -3.09
N GLN A 67 -2.51 10.96 -2.02
CA GLN A 67 -3.97 10.81 -2.10
C GLN A 67 -4.62 12.01 -2.75
N LYS A 68 -4.27 13.23 -2.32
CA LYS A 68 -4.81 14.46 -2.90
C LYS A 68 -4.53 14.54 -4.40
N LYS A 69 -3.28 14.34 -4.81
CA LYS A 69 -2.88 14.39 -6.21
C LYS A 69 -3.49 13.29 -7.06
N LEU A 70 -3.65 12.09 -6.51
CA LEU A 70 -4.34 11.01 -7.20
C LEU A 70 -5.81 11.35 -7.47
N LEU A 71 -6.52 11.92 -6.50
CA LEU A 71 -7.91 12.37 -6.69
C LEU A 71 -8.03 13.47 -7.75
N GLU A 72 -7.09 14.39 -7.81
CA GLU A 72 -7.03 15.44 -8.85
C GLU A 72 -6.80 14.80 -10.23
N LYS A 73 -5.86 13.86 -10.34
CA LYS A 73 -5.56 13.12 -11.57
C LYS A 73 -6.75 12.28 -12.03
N GLN A 74 -7.39 11.54 -11.14
CA GLN A 74 -8.60 10.75 -11.42
C GLN A 74 -9.70 11.63 -12.06
N LYS A 75 -9.97 12.81 -11.48
CA LYS A 75 -10.96 13.74 -12.02
C LYS A 75 -10.57 14.27 -13.41
N ALA A 76 -9.30 14.64 -13.60
CA ALA A 76 -8.81 15.16 -14.88
C ALA A 76 -8.88 14.14 -16.00
N GLU A 77 -8.74 12.83 -15.68
CA GLU A 77 -8.73 11.72 -16.64
C GLU A 77 -10.05 10.95 -16.68
N HIS A 78 -11.09 11.37 -15.92
CA HIS A 78 -12.35 10.66 -15.77
C HIS A 78 -12.19 9.20 -15.35
N ALA A 79 -11.26 8.94 -14.42
CA ALA A 79 -10.80 7.63 -13.99
C ALA A 79 -11.09 7.32 -12.51
N GLU A 80 -12.07 7.97 -11.89
CA GLU A 80 -12.39 7.89 -10.46
C GLU A 80 -12.73 6.45 -10.01
N ASN A 81 -13.22 5.63 -10.91
CA ASN A 81 -13.58 4.25 -10.62
C ASN A 81 -12.49 3.22 -10.96
N SER A 82 -11.44 3.61 -11.70
CA SER A 82 -10.47 2.68 -12.26
C SER A 82 -9.03 2.88 -11.77
N MET A 83 -8.63 4.11 -11.46
CA MET A 83 -7.27 4.47 -11.08
C MET A 83 -7.10 4.40 -9.56
N LYS A 84 -6.88 3.20 -9.04
CA LYS A 84 -6.79 2.93 -7.59
C LYS A 84 -5.59 2.06 -7.26
N THR A 85 -5.04 2.25 -6.05
CA THR A 85 -3.90 1.45 -5.57
C THR A 85 -3.88 1.38 -4.04
N THR A 86 -3.29 0.32 -3.51
CA THR A 86 -2.88 0.27 -2.11
C THR A 86 -1.61 1.09 -1.91
N VAL A 87 -1.24 1.35 -0.67
CA VAL A 87 0.03 1.96 -0.29
C VAL A 87 0.59 1.25 0.93
N THR A 88 1.87 0.93 0.89
CA THR A 88 2.64 0.43 2.02
C THR A 88 3.99 1.15 2.06
N CYS A 89 4.26 1.85 3.15
CA CYS A 89 5.51 2.57 3.36
C CYS A 89 6.20 2.09 4.63
N LEU A 90 7.52 1.91 4.56
CA LEU A 90 8.39 1.62 5.69
C LEU A 90 9.55 2.60 5.69
N GLU A 91 9.73 3.32 6.80
CA GLU A 91 10.88 4.16 7.09
C GLU A 91 11.78 3.47 8.12
N LEU A 92 13.06 3.37 7.81
CA LEU A 92 14.10 2.92 8.74
C LEU A 92 15.03 4.08 9.01
N SER A 93 15.20 4.48 10.29
CA SER A 93 16.13 5.53 10.70
C SER A 93 16.78 5.17 12.04
N GLY A 94 18.08 4.97 12.01
CA GLY A 94 18.84 4.44 13.14
C GLY A 94 18.28 3.10 13.61
N SER A 95 17.86 3.03 14.88
CA SER A 95 17.23 1.83 15.48
C SER A 95 15.70 1.84 15.41
N LYS A 96 15.10 2.79 14.70
CA LYS A 96 13.64 2.95 14.62
C LYS A 96 13.11 2.50 13.27
N ALA A 97 11.97 1.84 13.29
CA ALA A 97 11.16 1.54 12.12
C ALA A 97 9.79 2.18 12.29
N LYS A 98 9.36 2.96 11.30
CA LYS A 98 8.00 3.46 11.20
C LYS A 98 7.35 2.87 9.96
N PHE A 99 6.08 2.56 10.02
CA PHE A 99 5.35 2.14 8.84
C PHE A 99 3.94 2.75 8.80
N ALA A 100 3.44 2.94 7.60
CA ALA A 100 2.05 3.29 7.34
C ALA A 100 1.56 2.51 6.12
N HIS A 101 0.26 2.21 6.09
CA HIS A 101 -0.32 1.52 4.94
C HIS A 101 -1.79 1.92 4.72
N VAL A 102 -2.24 1.73 3.49
CA VAL A 102 -3.64 1.81 3.06
C VAL A 102 -3.90 0.61 2.14
N GLY A 103 -4.96 -0.15 2.42
CA GLY A 103 -5.31 -1.35 1.65
C GLY A 103 -5.05 -2.65 2.40
N ASP A 104 -4.80 -3.73 1.68
CA ASP A 104 -4.60 -5.09 2.17
C ASP A 104 -3.18 -5.64 1.93
N SER A 105 -2.28 -4.84 1.37
CA SER A 105 -0.85 -5.13 1.38
C SER A 105 -0.32 -5.07 2.80
N ARG A 106 0.42 -6.11 3.22
CA ARG A 106 0.75 -6.33 4.64
C ARG A 106 2.22 -6.12 4.94
N ILE A 107 2.48 -5.53 6.10
CA ILE A 107 3.81 -5.48 6.73
C ILE A 107 3.83 -6.50 7.87
N TYR A 108 4.83 -7.36 7.88
CA TYR A 108 5.08 -8.31 8.95
C TYR A 108 6.35 -7.95 9.68
N HIS A 109 6.28 -7.93 11.01
CA HIS A 109 7.43 -7.73 11.88
C HIS A 109 7.83 -9.05 12.54
N PHE A 110 9.11 -9.40 12.45
CA PHE A 110 9.71 -10.58 13.07
C PHE A 110 10.92 -10.14 13.92
N GLU A 111 11.02 -10.69 15.12
CA GLU A 111 12.21 -10.55 15.97
C GLU A 111 12.85 -11.92 16.17
N LYS A 112 14.16 -12.05 15.90
CA LYS A 112 14.92 -13.31 16.02
C LYS A 112 14.17 -14.50 15.38
N ALA A 113 13.66 -14.30 14.16
CA ALA A 113 12.86 -15.25 13.40
C ALA A 113 11.50 -15.64 14.03
N LYS A 114 11.04 -14.93 15.06
CA LYS A 114 9.71 -15.12 15.64
C LYS A 114 8.78 -14.01 15.15
N TYR A 115 7.57 -14.40 14.76
CA TYR A 115 6.51 -13.46 14.44
C TYR A 115 6.14 -12.62 15.67
N VAL A 116 6.08 -11.31 15.50
CA VAL A 116 5.66 -10.35 16.54
C VAL A 116 4.30 -9.77 16.19
N GLN A 117 4.17 -9.15 15.00
CA GLN A 117 2.93 -8.50 14.59
C GLN A 117 2.86 -8.32 13.07
N ARG A 118 1.68 -8.03 12.57
CA ARG A 118 1.43 -7.56 11.21
C ARG A 118 0.47 -6.37 11.17
N SER A 119 0.48 -5.63 10.07
CA SER A 119 -0.57 -4.65 9.79
C SER A 119 -1.93 -5.34 9.60
N GLN A 120 -3.02 -4.62 9.91
CA GLN A 120 -4.39 -5.11 9.69
C GLN A 120 -4.92 -4.56 8.37
N ASP A 121 -5.52 -5.43 7.57
CA ASP A 121 -6.06 -5.06 6.26
C ASP A 121 -7.20 -4.04 6.39
N HIS A 122 -7.25 -3.08 5.49
CA HIS A 122 -8.43 -2.24 5.33
C HIS A 122 -9.46 -2.92 4.40
N SER A 123 -9.95 -4.09 4.84
CA SER A 123 -10.86 -4.95 4.07
C SER A 123 -12.12 -5.32 4.85
N VAL A 124 -13.16 -5.72 4.12
CA VAL A 124 -14.42 -6.20 4.73
C VAL A 124 -14.16 -7.38 5.66
N PRO A 125 -13.42 -8.44 5.28
CA PRO A 125 -13.19 -9.55 6.18
C PRO A 125 -12.42 -9.18 7.45
N GLN A 126 -11.43 -8.28 7.36
CA GLN A 126 -10.71 -7.81 8.54
C GLN A 126 -11.63 -7.01 9.48
N MET A 127 -12.55 -6.22 8.95
CA MET A 127 -13.56 -5.53 9.75
C MET A 127 -14.44 -6.55 10.49
N LEU A 128 -14.85 -7.63 9.84
CA LEU A 128 -15.65 -8.70 10.48
C LEU A 128 -14.86 -9.43 11.58
N VAL A 129 -13.55 -9.67 11.38
CA VAL A 129 -12.68 -10.20 12.45
C VAL A 129 -12.62 -9.24 13.64
N ASN A 130 -12.43 -7.95 13.40
CA ASN A 130 -12.34 -6.94 14.47
C ASN A 130 -13.64 -6.82 15.27
N ARG A 131 -14.79 -7.13 14.66
CA ARG A 131 -16.10 -7.20 15.33
C ARG A 131 -16.35 -8.53 16.04
N GLY A 132 -15.54 -9.55 15.76
CA GLY A 132 -15.71 -10.91 16.27
C GLY A 132 -16.73 -11.76 15.50
N ASP A 133 -17.18 -11.32 14.33
CA ASP A 133 -18.15 -12.02 13.50
C ASP A 133 -17.53 -13.26 12.83
N ILE A 134 -16.24 -13.20 12.48
CA ILE A 134 -15.45 -14.31 11.92
C ILE A 134 -14.08 -14.40 12.60
N LYS A 135 -13.35 -15.51 12.39
CA LYS A 135 -11.97 -15.69 12.88
C LYS A 135 -10.96 -15.26 11.83
N GLU A 136 -9.76 -14.84 12.23
CA GLU A 136 -8.70 -14.40 11.32
C GLU A 136 -8.37 -15.45 10.23
N LYS A 137 -8.39 -16.73 10.56
CA LYS A 137 -8.16 -17.83 9.61
C LYS A 137 -9.19 -17.90 8.49
N ASP A 138 -10.38 -17.32 8.69
CA ASP A 138 -11.48 -17.38 7.74
C ASP A 138 -11.39 -16.26 6.67
N ILE A 139 -10.53 -15.24 6.89
CA ILE A 139 -10.31 -14.12 5.94
C ILE A 139 -9.99 -14.63 4.54
N ARG A 140 -9.05 -15.60 4.42
CA ARG A 140 -8.55 -16.10 3.14
C ARG A 140 -9.64 -16.73 2.27
N HIS A 141 -10.67 -17.29 2.89
CA HIS A 141 -11.74 -18.04 2.23
C HIS A 141 -13.07 -17.27 2.22
N HIS A 142 -13.09 -16.05 2.75
CA HIS A 142 -14.31 -15.23 2.78
C HIS A 142 -14.72 -14.81 1.36
N GLU A 143 -16.02 -14.75 1.08
CA GLU A 143 -16.54 -14.34 -0.23
C GLU A 143 -16.10 -12.91 -0.61
N ASP A 144 -16.06 -11.98 0.36
CA ASP A 144 -15.59 -10.61 0.20
C ASP A 144 -14.07 -10.43 0.40
N ARG A 145 -13.25 -11.49 0.28
CA ARG A 145 -11.80 -11.41 0.58
C ARG A 145 -11.04 -10.32 -0.19
N SER A 146 -11.55 -9.96 -1.37
CA SER A 146 -10.96 -8.92 -2.22
C SER A 146 -11.65 -7.56 -2.09
N ARG A 147 -12.59 -7.40 -1.13
CA ARG A 147 -13.34 -6.17 -0.96
C ARG A 147 -12.66 -5.25 0.03
N LEU A 148 -12.04 -4.21 -0.50
CA LEU A 148 -11.35 -3.19 0.28
C LEU A 148 -12.31 -2.11 0.78
N LEU A 149 -12.02 -1.57 1.96
CA LEU A 149 -12.70 -0.43 2.59
C LEU A 149 -11.97 0.88 2.32
N ARG A 150 -10.66 0.79 2.07
CA ARG A 150 -9.77 1.94 1.78
C ARG A 150 -8.73 1.55 0.76
N VAL A 151 -8.59 2.36 -0.25
CA VAL A 151 -7.60 2.25 -1.33
C VAL A 151 -7.33 3.64 -1.91
#